data_22c28a566ad09c9b08e55a4e5a094b4e
#
_entry.id   22c28a566ad09c9b08e55a4e5a094b4e
#
_cell.length_a   1.000
_cell.length_b   1.000
_cell.length_c   1.000
_cell.angle_alpha   90.00
_cell.angle_beta   90.00
_cell.angle_gamma   90.00
#
_symmetry.space_group_name_H-M   'P 1'
#
loop_
_entity.id
_entity.type
_entity.pdbx_description
1 polymer ?
#
loop_
_entity_poly.entity_id
_entity_poly.type
_entity_poly.pdbx_seq_one_letter_code
_entity_poly.pdbx_strand_id
1 'polypeptide(L)'
;MKLARKTFVVWAVAASTVGVTTTGCGNDNKAVTPSTSAAASSSQPSGYGALLMKASDIGGDFNASQPPAQNPNGVAGVQVLFANPDNSRRIGDTISIIADPSAAAAALGNTKSSYTDKVTGTWQPADVGTNGSMISGTSPDKSQAVAVLLFTEGRALVKLEFAGAANDPIDPGVATDIGRKQDAAIKNGLPG
;
A
#
# COMPACT_ATOMS: atom_id res chain seq x y z
N MET A 1 -40.48 -1.04 -14.02
CA MET A 1 -39.20 -0.37 -13.93
C MET A 1 -38.85 -0.16 -12.45
N LYS A 2 -37.97 -0.98 -11.87
CA LYS A 2 -37.49 -0.81 -10.47
C LYS A 2 -36.07 -0.29 -10.51
N LEU A 3 -35.87 0.97 -10.05
CA LEU A 3 -34.54 1.57 -9.90
C LEU A 3 -33.83 0.88 -8.73
N ALA A 4 -32.71 0.23 -9.01
CA ALA A 4 -31.80 -0.28 -7.99
C ALA A 4 -30.98 0.89 -7.44
N ARG A 5 -31.18 1.22 -6.16
CA ARG A 5 -30.39 2.20 -5.44
C ARG A 5 -29.02 1.58 -5.13
N LYS A 6 -27.96 2.12 -5.74
CA LYS A 6 -26.57 1.80 -5.38
C LYS A 6 -26.24 2.46 -4.05
N THR A 7 -26.05 1.67 -3.02
CA THR A 7 -25.62 2.13 -1.70
C THR A 7 -24.11 2.34 -1.73
N PHE A 8 -23.67 3.60 -1.70
CA PHE A 8 -22.27 3.94 -1.48
C PHE A 8 -21.96 3.85 0.01
N VAL A 9 -21.04 2.97 0.38
CA VAL A 9 -20.49 2.93 1.73
C VAL A 9 -19.45 4.04 1.84
N VAL A 10 -19.83 5.14 2.53
CA VAL A 10 -18.93 6.23 2.87
C VAL A 10 -18.23 5.87 4.18
N TRP A 11 -16.93 5.72 4.14
CA TRP A 11 -16.11 5.58 5.35
C TRP A 11 -15.92 6.95 5.98
N ALA A 12 -16.56 7.17 7.13
CA ALA A 12 -16.38 8.37 7.92
C ALA A 12 -15.09 8.25 8.76
N VAL A 13 -14.16 9.17 8.55
CA VAL A 13 -12.96 9.34 9.38
C VAL A 13 -13.33 10.20 10.57
N ALA A 14 -13.31 9.65 11.77
CA ALA A 14 -13.46 10.40 13.02
C ALA A 14 -12.10 10.97 13.43
N ALA A 15 -11.94 12.28 13.35
CA ALA A 15 -10.78 12.99 13.89
C ALA A 15 -11.02 13.29 15.39
N SER A 16 -10.24 12.66 16.27
CA SER A 16 -10.23 12.94 17.70
C SER A 16 -9.10 13.93 18.01
N THR A 17 -9.44 15.17 18.34
CA THR A 17 -8.52 16.19 18.84
C THR A 17 -8.40 16.06 20.37
N VAL A 18 -7.23 15.71 20.88
CA VAL A 18 -6.89 15.76 22.30
C VAL A 18 -6.20 17.10 22.58
N GLY A 19 -6.89 17.98 23.26
CA GLY A 19 -6.32 19.23 23.79
C GLY A 19 -5.61 18.97 25.12
N VAL A 20 -4.35 19.35 25.23
CA VAL A 20 -3.60 19.39 26.50
C VAL A 20 -3.42 20.86 26.89
N THR A 21 -4.12 21.28 27.96
CA THR A 21 -3.88 22.55 28.64
C THR A 21 -2.93 22.32 29.81
N THR A 22 -1.75 22.94 29.80
CA THR A 22 -0.87 23.02 30.98
C THR A 22 -0.78 24.47 31.43
N THR A 23 -1.43 24.80 32.53
CA THR A 23 -1.15 25.98 33.34
C THR A 23 -0.22 25.56 34.47
N GLY A 24 0.91 26.23 34.61
CA GLY A 24 1.83 26.03 35.75
C GLY A 24 2.84 27.18 35.82
N CYS A 25 2.54 28.21 36.60
CA CYS A 25 3.51 29.21 37.05
C CYS A 25 4.33 28.65 38.21
N GLY A 26 5.64 28.76 38.15
CA GLY A 26 6.55 28.49 39.23
C GLY A 26 7.93 29.05 38.90
N ASN A 27 8.31 30.10 39.64
CA ASN A 27 9.55 30.85 39.48
C ASN A 27 10.61 30.17 40.34
N ASP A 28 11.74 29.75 39.73
CA ASP A 28 13.03 29.66 40.45
C ASP A 28 14.19 29.55 39.45
N ASN A 29 15.13 30.52 39.57
CA ASN A 29 16.32 30.63 38.81
C ASN A 29 17.34 29.52 39.12
N LYS A 30 17.59 28.61 38.17
CA LYS A 30 18.87 27.92 38.08
C LYS A 30 19.17 27.64 36.61
N ALA A 31 20.26 28.26 36.12
CA ALA A 31 20.74 28.04 34.76
C ALA A 31 21.13 26.57 34.59
N VAL A 32 20.29 25.83 33.86
CA VAL A 32 20.61 24.52 33.33
C VAL A 32 20.77 24.69 31.83
N THR A 33 21.99 24.53 31.37
CA THR A 33 22.31 24.45 29.94
C THR A 33 21.42 23.40 29.30
N PRO A 34 20.60 23.72 28.27
CA PRO A 34 19.88 22.70 27.55
C PRO A 34 20.89 21.90 26.73
N SER A 35 21.15 20.67 27.15
CA SER A 35 21.71 19.66 26.24
C SER A 35 20.73 19.50 25.09
N THR A 36 21.05 20.13 23.98
CA THR A 36 20.37 19.91 22.70
C THR A 36 20.71 18.49 22.26
N SER A 37 19.94 17.52 22.70
CA SER A 37 19.85 16.24 21.99
C SER A 37 19.35 16.57 20.60
N ALA A 38 20.28 16.70 19.66
CA ALA A 38 19.96 16.67 18.26
C ALA A 38 19.32 15.30 17.99
N ALA A 39 17.98 15.25 18.02
CA ALA A 39 17.26 14.20 17.37
C ALA A 39 17.74 14.21 15.92
N ALA A 40 18.47 13.17 15.55
CA ALA A 40 18.80 12.91 14.16
C ALA A 40 17.49 12.88 13.40
N SER A 41 17.14 14.02 12.80
CA SER A 41 16.12 14.07 11.75
C SER A 41 16.69 13.22 10.62
N SER A 42 16.35 11.95 10.58
CA SER A 42 16.46 11.18 9.35
C SER A 42 15.66 11.98 8.33
N SER A 43 16.37 12.65 7.42
CA SER A 43 15.78 13.33 6.28
C SER A 43 15.01 12.28 5.48
N GLN A 44 13.74 12.15 5.79
CA GLN A 44 12.82 11.33 5.01
C GLN A 44 12.84 11.90 3.59
N PRO A 45 13.13 11.08 2.57
CA PRO A 45 13.09 11.55 1.19
C PRO A 45 11.78 12.29 0.96
N SER A 46 11.79 13.36 0.19
CA SER A 46 10.62 14.22 -0.07
C SER A 46 9.54 13.51 -0.91
N GLY A 47 9.18 12.31 -0.53
CA GLY A 47 8.11 11.47 -1.09
C GLY A 47 8.62 10.13 -1.62
N TYR A 48 7.86 9.09 -1.33
CA TYR A 48 8.12 7.73 -1.83
C TYR A 48 7.58 7.51 -3.25
N GLY A 49 7.12 8.56 -3.94
CA GLY A 49 6.56 8.46 -5.29
C GLY A 49 7.50 7.87 -6.33
N ALA A 50 8.82 8.05 -6.15
CA ALA A 50 9.83 7.47 -7.02
C ALA A 50 9.93 5.94 -6.94
N LEU A 51 9.35 5.32 -5.90
CA LEU A 51 9.31 3.86 -5.72
C LEU A 51 8.19 3.21 -6.52
N LEU A 52 7.20 3.97 -7.00
CA LEU A 52 6.10 3.44 -7.79
C LEU A 52 6.56 3.13 -9.22
N MET A 53 6.09 2.02 -9.75
CA MET A 53 6.14 1.77 -11.19
C MET A 53 5.33 2.83 -11.95
N LYS A 54 5.63 3.04 -13.22
CA LYS A 54 4.88 3.96 -14.08
C LYS A 54 3.67 3.24 -14.69
N ALA A 55 2.62 3.99 -15.00
CA ALA A 55 1.46 3.45 -15.72
C ALA A 55 1.87 2.80 -17.07
N SER A 56 2.87 3.36 -17.76
CA SER A 56 3.43 2.78 -18.97
C SER A 56 4.05 1.39 -18.78
N ASP A 57 4.49 1.06 -17.57
CA ASP A 57 5.10 -0.24 -17.27
C ASP A 57 4.04 -1.34 -17.12
N ILE A 58 2.81 -0.98 -16.75
CA ILE A 58 1.68 -1.91 -16.65
C ILE A 58 1.28 -2.43 -18.03
N GLY A 59 1.39 -1.57 -19.05
CA GLY A 59 0.92 -1.85 -20.42
C GLY A 59 -0.58 -1.55 -20.59
N GLY A 60 -1.05 -1.58 -21.82
CA GLY A 60 -2.43 -1.21 -22.14
C GLY A 60 -2.72 0.28 -21.86
N ASP A 61 -3.98 0.57 -21.58
CA ASP A 61 -4.46 1.96 -21.41
C ASP A 61 -4.58 2.36 -19.92
N PHE A 62 -3.78 1.74 -19.03
CA PHE A 62 -3.80 2.09 -17.62
C PHE A 62 -3.25 3.49 -17.35
N ASN A 63 -3.95 4.23 -16.49
CA ASN A 63 -3.53 5.53 -16.00
C ASN A 63 -3.72 5.60 -14.49
N ALA A 64 -2.93 6.44 -13.80
CA ALA A 64 -3.17 6.74 -12.40
C ALA A 64 -4.51 7.49 -12.27
N SER A 65 -5.44 6.94 -11.51
CA SER A 65 -6.78 7.53 -11.31
C SER A 65 -6.73 8.80 -10.48
N GLN A 66 -5.71 8.94 -9.62
CA GLN A 66 -5.47 10.08 -8.73
C GLN A 66 -3.96 10.23 -8.50
N PRO A 67 -3.48 11.40 -8.09
CA PRO A 67 -2.10 11.55 -7.63
C PRO A 67 -1.77 10.56 -6.51
N PRO A 68 -0.51 10.06 -6.45
CA PRO A 68 -0.09 9.14 -5.40
C PRO A 68 -0.29 9.72 -3.99
N ALA A 69 -0.90 8.95 -3.11
CA ALA A 69 -1.06 9.30 -1.70
C ALA A 69 0.19 8.91 -0.92
N GLN A 70 0.79 9.89 -0.23
CA GLN A 70 1.94 9.65 0.65
C GLN A 70 1.49 9.21 2.05
N ASN A 71 2.24 8.31 2.66
CA ASN A 71 2.03 7.80 4.02
C ASN A 71 0.58 7.30 4.24
N PRO A 72 0.09 6.37 3.42
CA PRO A 72 -1.28 5.88 3.54
C PRO A 72 -1.52 5.28 4.94
N ASN A 73 -2.64 5.63 5.55
CA ASN A 73 -2.99 5.22 6.92
C ASN A 73 -1.95 5.56 8.00
N GLY A 74 -1.15 6.61 7.78
CA GLY A 74 -0.09 7.02 8.69
C GLY A 74 1.16 6.14 8.69
N VAL A 75 1.26 5.19 7.77
CA VAL A 75 2.45 4.34 7.58
C VAL A 75 3.35 4.98 6.52
N ALA A 76 4.66 5.06 6.80
CA ALA A 76 5.65 5.54 5.83
C ALA A 76 5.52 4.74 4.52
N GLY A 77 5.40 5.43 3.39
CA GLY A 77 5.22 4.78 2.10
C GLY A 77 4.38 5.58 1.12
N VAL A 78 3.87 4.90 0.10
CA VAL A 78 3.09 5.52 -0.97
C VAL A 78 2.04 4.55 -1.49
N GLN A 79 0.93 5.09 -2.00
CA GLN A 79 -0.13 4.33 -2.63
C GLN A 79 -0.61 5.03 -3.89
N VAL A 80 -0.92 4.26 -4.92
CA VAL A 80 -1.57 4.73 -6.15
C VAL A 80 -2.61 3.72 -6.64
N LEU A 81 -3.64 4.21 -7.30
CA LEU A 81 -4.62 3.39 -8.01
C LEU A 81 -4.46 3.63 -9.50
N PHE A 82 -4.17 2.58 -10.25
CA PHE A 82 -4.22 2.58 -11.70
C PHE A 82 -5.55 1.99 -12.17
N ALA A 83 -6.10 2.55 -13.23
CA ALA A 83 -7.30 2.02 -13.86
C ALA A 83 -7.23 2.21 -15.37
N ASN A 84 -7.89 1.33 -16.11
CA ASN A 84 -8.18 1.55 -17.51
C ASN A 84 -9.34 2.56 -17.68
N PRO A 85 -9.55 3.13 -18.88
CA PRO A 85 -10.50 4.24 -19.08
C PRO A 85 -11.94 3.94 -18.65
N ASP A 86 -12.41 2.71 -18.79
CA ASP A 86 -13.76 2.29 -18.43
C ASP A 86 -13.87 1.77 -16.97
N ASN A 87 -12.76 1.77 -16.22
CA ASN A 87 -12.64 1.24 -14.86
C ASN A 87 -13.01 -0.24 -14.70
N SER A 88 -13.05 -1.00 -15.80
CA SER A 88 -13.30 -2.44 -15.75
C SER A 88 -12.14 -3.21 -15.14
N ARG A 89 -10.91 -2.69 -15.23
CA ARG A 89 -9.71 -3.22 -14.60
C ARG A 89 -9.02 -2.16 -13.75
N ARG A 90 -8.61 -2.55 -12.54
CA ARG A 90 -7.94 -1.66 -11.58
C ARG A 90 -6.79 -2.38 -10.92
N ILE A 91 -5.74 -1.63 -10.60
CA ILE A 91 -4.55 -2.10 -9.88
C ILE A 91 -4.26 -1.10 -8.78
N GLY A 92 -4.46 -1.51 -7.54
CA GLY A 92 -4.01 -0.76 -6.38
C GLY A 92 -2.56 -1.15 -6.06
N ASP A 93 -1.65 -0.19 -6.05
CA ASP A 93 -0.26 -0.39 -5.65
C ASP A 93 -0.01 0.34 -4.34
N THR A 94 0.41 -0.40 -3.32
CA THR A 94 0.72 0.12 -1.99
C THR A 94 2.10 -0.36 -1.57
N ILE A 95 2.99 0.60 -1.30
CA ILE A 95 4.34 0.37 -0.79
C ILE A 95 4.40 0.91 0.64
N SER A 96 4.68 0.04 1.60
CA SER A 96 4.89 0.41 3.00
C SER A 96 6.36 0.26 3.35
N ILE A 97 6.97 1.29 3.92
CA ILE A 97 8.37 1.28 4.36
C ILE A 97 8.39 0.93 5.85
N ILE A 98 8.88 -0.25 6.13
CA ILE A 98 8.94 -0.84 7.46
C ILE A 98 10.32 -0.55 8.09
N ALA A 99 10.48 -0.78 9.38
CA ALA A 99 11.70 -0.46 10.10
C ALA A 99 12.93 -1.21 9.55
N ASP A 100 12.78 -2.50 9.28
CA ASP A 100 13.83 -3.39 8.79
C ASP A 100 13.26 -4.55 7.96
N PRO A 101 14.10 -5.33 7.25
CA PRO A 101 13.63 -6.43 6.40
C PRO A 101 12.92 -7.55 7.16
N SER A 102 13.29 -7.83 8.41
CA SER A 102 12.65 -8.89 9.21
C SER A 102 11.23 -8.47 9.63
N ALA A 103 11.07 -7.22 10.03
CA ALA A 103 9.78 -6.63 10.31
C ALA A 103 8.89 -6.56 9.05
N ALA A 104 9.46 -6.28 7.88
CA ALA A 104 8.74 -6.30 6.61
C ALA A 104 8.22 -7.72 6.28
N ALA A 105 9.03 -8.76 6.48
CA ALA A 105 8.60 -10.15 6.32
C ALA A 105 7.47 -10.54 7.28
N ALA A 106 7.54 -10.11 8.55
CA ALA A 106 6.47 -10.33 9.52
C ALA A 106 5.19 -9.59 9.13
N ALA A 107 5.30 -8.33 8.68
CA ALA A 107 4.16 -7.54 8.20
C ALA A 107 3.50 -8.16 6.95
N LEU A 108 4.29 -8.79 6.06
CA LEU A 108 3.77 -9.55 4.92
C LEU A 108 2.89 -10.71 5.41
N GLY A 109 3.34 -11.48 6.40
CA GLY A 109 2.57 -12.58 6.99
C GLY A 109 1.22 -12.10 7.56
N ASN A 110 1.21 -10.99 8.30
CA ASN A 110 0.01 -10.38 8.84
C ASN A 110 -0.93 -9.90 7.71
N THR A 111 -0.37 -9.31 6.67
CA THR A 111 -1.14 -8.86 5.50
C THR A 111 -1.79 -10.04 4.80
N LYS A 112 -1.08 -11.15 4.58
CA LYS A 112 -1.65 -12.39 4.00
C LYS A 112 -2.87 -12.85 4.79
N SER A 113 -2.76 -12.90 6.11
CA SER A 113 -3.86 -13.33 6.98
C SER A 113 -5.09 -12.43 6.86
N SER A 114 -4.92 -11.13 6.60
CA SER A 114 -6.03 -10.18 6.44
C SER A 114 -6.85 -10.37 5.16
N TYR A 115 -6.39 -11.19 4.23
CA TYR A 115 -7.08 -11.48 2.96
C TYR A 115 -7.86 -12.80 2.97
N THR A 116 -7.81 -13.60 4.03
CA THR A 116 -8.47 -14.91 4.13
C THR A 116 -9.96 -14.83 3.81
N ASP A 117 -10.63 -13.78 4.27
CA ASP A 117 -12.07 -13.57 4.06
C ASP A 117 -12.40 -12.59 2.92
N LYS A 118 -11.37 -12.07 2.22
CA LYS A 118 -11.54 -11.05 1.17
C LYS A 118 -11.42 -11.60 -0.23
N VAL A 119 -10.71 -12.71 -0.40
CA VAL A 119 -10.50 -13.36 -1.69
C VAL A 119 -10.74 -14.85 -1.56
N THR A 120 -11.63 -15.40 -2.38
CA THR A 120 -11.89 -16.83 -2.43
C THR A 120 -10.80 -17.54 -3.24
N GLY A 121 -9.73 -17.90 -2.61
CA GLY A 121 -8.58 -18.53 -3.29
C GLY A 121 -7.59 -19.12 -2.30
N THR A 122 -6.46 -19.57 -2.81
CA THR A 122 -5.36 -20.10 -2.00
C THR A 122 -4.08 -19.36 -2.35
N TRP A 123 -3.30 -18.99 -1.33
CA TRP A 123 -1.99 -18.39 -1.53
C TRP A 123 -1.02 -19.36 -2.20
N GLN A 124 -0.40 -18.91 -3.27
CA GLN A 124 0.65 -19.63 -4.01
C GLN A 124 1.94 -18.81 -3.97
N PRO A 125 3.12 -19.45 -3.99
CA PRO A 125 4.37 -18.74 -4.19
C PRO A 125 4.36 -17.96 -5.51
N ALA A 126 4.98 -16.77 -5.52
CA ALA A 126 5.18 -15.97 -6.71
C ALA A 126 6.64 -15.57 -6.82
N ASP A 127 7.21 -15.66 -8.01
CA ASP A 127 8.62 -15.32 -8.27
C ASP A 127 8.78 -13.81 -8.47
N VAL A 128 8.65 -13.08 -7.36
CA VAL A 128 8.79 -11.61 -7.29
C VAL A 128 9.39 -11.23 -5.94
N GLY A 129 10.44 -10.41 -5.95
CA GLY A 129 11.10 -9.90 -4.75
C GLY A 129 11.48 -11.02 -3.77
N THR A 130 11.35 -10.74 -2.47
CA THR A 130 11.54 -11.70 -1.39
C THR A 130 10.18 -12.09 -0.81
N ASN A 131 9.98 -13.38 -0.48
CA ASN A 131 8.73 -13.93 0.07
C ASN A 131 7.48 -13.69 -0.81
N GLY A 132 7.67 -13.57 -2.13
CA GLY A 132 6.59 -13.33 -3.08
C GLY A 132 5.47 -14.36 -2.97
N SER A 133 4.24 -13.90 -2.86
CA SER A 133 3.07 -14.75 -2.73
C SER A 133 1.86 -14.10 -3.38
N MET A 134 1.06 -14.89 -4.07
CA MET A 134 -0.16 -14.43 -4.74
C MET A 134 -1.37 -15.28 -4.37
N ILE A 135 -2.50 -14.63 -4.16
CA ILE A 135 -3.81 -15.25 -4.10
C ILE A 135 -4.64 -14.74 -5.28
N SER A 136 -5.30 -15.64 -6.01
CA SER A 136 -6.19 -15.30 -7.11
C SER A 136 -7.51 -16.01 -6.94
N GLY A 137 -8.61 -15.31 -7.22
CA GLY A 137 -9.96 -15.85 -7.10
C GLY A 137 -11.01 -14.77 -7.35
N THR A 138 -12.04 -14.75 -6.54
CA THR A 138 -13.12 -13.75 -6.62
C THR A 138 -13.31 -13.05 -5.28
N SER A 139 -13.96 -11.88 -5.32
CA SER A 139 -14.52 -11.27 -4.11
C SER A 139 -15.53 -12.22 -3.44
N PRO A 140 -15.80 -12.09 -2.12
CA PRO A 140 -16.73 -12.98 -1.39
C PRO A 140 -18.14 -13.02 -1.99
N ASP A 141 -18.60 -11.88 -2.52
CA ASP A 141 -19.90 -11.74 -3.20
C ASP A 141 -19.85 -12.18 -4.68
N LYS A 142 -18.69 -12.66 -5.15
CA LYS A 142 -18.42 -13.10 -6.53
C LYS A 142 -18.70 -12.03 -7.61
N SER A 143 -18.73 -10.76 -7.23
CA SER A 143 -18.98 -9.65 -8.16
C SER A 143 -17.75 -9.24 -8.96
N GLN A 144 -16.54 -9.62 -8.51
CA GLN A 144 -15.28 -9.26 -9.15
C GLN A 144 -14.31 -10.44 -9.17
N ALA A 145 -13.51 -10.52 -10.23
CA ALA A 145 -12.25 -11.26 -10.19
C ALA A 145 -11.21 -10.43 -9.41
N VAL A 146 -10.49 -11.07 -8.50
CA VAL A 146 -9.51 -10.42 -7.62
C VAL A 146 -8.23 -11.24 -7.59
N ALA A 147 -7.08 -10.57 -7.67
CA ALA A 147 -5.81 -11.15 -7.29
C ALA A 147 -5.05 -10.19 -6.39
N VAL A 148 -4.30 -10.74 -5.44
CA VAL A 148 -3.43 -9.96 -4.56
C VAL A 148 -2.05 -10.57 -4.59
N LEU A 149 -1.06 -9.76 -4.98
CA LEU A 149 0.35 -10.12 -4.97
C LEU A 149 1.04 -9.35 -3.85
N LEU A 150 1.72 -10.09 -2.97
CA LEU A 150 2.50 -9.54 -1.87
C LEU A 150 3.95 -9.98 -2.01
N PHE A 151 4.89 -9.06 -1.78
CA PHE A 151 6.31 -9.38 -1.68
C PHE A 151 7.03 -8.33 -0.84
N THR A 152 8.27 -8.60 -0.47
CA THR A 152 9.16 -7.62 0.17
C THR A 152 10.38 -7.38 -0.71
N GLU A 153 10.92 -6.16 -0.67
CA GLU A 153 12.23 -5.82 -1.19
C GLU A 153 12.96 -4.95 -0.15
N GLY A 154 14.01 -5.50 0.43
CA GLY A 154 14.63 -4.90 1.61
C GLY A 154 13.58 -4.66 2.71
N ARG A 155 13.44 -3.41 3.15
CA ARG A 155 12.44 -2.98 4.14
C ARG A 155 11.10 -2.53 3.54
N ALA A 156 10.93 -2.61 2.23
CA ALA A 156 9.66 -2.33 1.59
C ALA A 156 8.74 -3.56 1.60
N LEU A 157 7.51 -3.40 2.07
CA LEU A 157 6.41 -4.33 1.85
C LEU A 157 5.54 -3.80 0.72
N VAL A 158 5.37 -4.61 -0.31
CA VAL A 158 4.57 -4.27 -1.49
C VAL A 158 3.30 -5.09 -1.51
N LYS A 159 2.20 -4.42 -1.83
CA LYS A 159 0.90 -5.01 -2.05
C LYS A 159 0.34 -4.49 -3.37
N LEU A 160 0.16 -5.40 -4.33
CA LEU A 160 -0.56 -5.15 -5.57
C LEU A 160 -1.91 -5.85 -5.51
N GLU A 161 -2.99 -5.08 -5.63
CA GLU A 161 -4.37 -5.56 -5.65
C GLU A 161 -4.95 -5.36 -7.03
N PHE A 162 -5.24 -6.46 -7.70
CA PHE A 162 -5.85 -6.48 -9.04
C PHE A 162 -7.33 -6.74 -8.90
N ALA A 163 -8.15 -5.97 -9.60
CA ALA A 163 -9.59 -6.18 -9.68
C ALA A 163 -10.08 -6.05 -11.12
N GLY A 164 -10.95 -6.97 -11.50
CA GLY A 164 -11.56 -7.03 -12.82
C GLY A 164 -13.03 -7.47 -12.76
N ALA A 165 -13.69 -7.58 -13.92
CA ALA A 165 -15.03 -8.14 -13.98
C ALA A 165 -15.00 -9.62 -13.55
N ALA A 166 -16.10 -10.12 -12.96
CA ALA A 166 -16.16 -11.49 -12.43
C ALA A 166 -15.88 -12.58 -13.47
N ASN A 167 -16.22 -12.33 -14.73
CA ASN A 167 -15.98 -13.23 -15.86
C ASN A 167 -14.64 -12.98 -16.60
N ASP A 168 -13.79 -12.10 -16.07
CA ASP A 168 -12.49 -11.74 -16.62
C ASP A 168 -11.39 -11.96 -15.57
N PRO A 169 -10.98 -13.22 -15.33
CA PRO A 169 -10.02 -13.57 -14.30
C PRO A 169 -8.67 -12.88 -14.53
N ILE A 170 -8.01 -12.54 -13.43
CA ILE A 170 -6.67 -11.95 -13.47
C ILE A 170 -5.67 -13.05 -13.81
N ASP A 171 -4.94 -12.88 -14.92
CA ASP A 171 -3.87 -13.79 -15.32
C ASP A 171 -2.70 -13.71 -14.33
N PRO A 172 -2.31 -14.83 -13.68
CA PRO A 172 -1.23 -14.84 -12.71
C PRO A 172 0.14 -14.47 -13.31
N GLY A 173 0.37 -14.78 -14.58
CA GLY A 173 1.62 -14.42 -15.28
C GLY A 173 1.72 -12.91 -15.45
N VAL A 174 0.64 -12.28 -15.91
CA VAL A 174 0.55 -10.82 -16.06
C VAL A 174 0.74 -10.12 -14.71
N ALA A 175 0.07 -10.60 -13.66
CA ALA A 175 0.21 -10.04 -12.32
C ALA A 175 1.65 -10.16 -11.79
N THR A 176 2.32 -11.30 -12.04
CA THR A 176 3.72 -11.52 -11.68
C THR A 176 4.67 -10.60 -12.44
N ASP A 177 4.46 -10.40 -13.74
CA ASP A 177 5.28 -9.48 -14.54
C ASP A 177 5.15 -8.03 -14.11
N ILE A 178 3.96 -7.59 -13.75
CA ILE A 178 3.73 -6.26 -13.14
C ILE A 178 4.46 -6.17 -11.80
N GLY A 179 4.38 -7.22 -10.97
CA GLY A 179 5.11 -7.28 -9.70
C GLY A 179 6.62 -7.16 -9.87
N ARG A 180 7.22 -7.81 -10.87
CA ARG A 180 8.66 -7.67 -11.17
C ARG A 180 9.06 -6.27 -11.58
N LYS A 181 8.20 -5.56 -12.31
CA LYS A 181 8.44 -4.15 -12.67
C LYS A 181 8.39 -3.25 -11.44
N GLN A 182 7.44 -3.51 -10.53
CA GLN A 182 7.36 -2.80 -9.25
C GLN A 182 8.58 -3.11 -8.36
N ASP A 183 9.02 -4.36 -8.29
CA ASP A 183 10.24 -4.76 -7.57
C ASP A 183 11.49 -4.04 -8.11
N ALA A 184 11.63 -3.96 -9.44
CA ALA A 184 12.70 -3.21 -10.08
C ALA A 184 12.67 -1.71 -9.74
N ALA A 185 11.49 -1.09 -9.68
CA ALA A 185 11.35 0.31 -9.33
C ALA A 185 11.81 0.56 -7.87
N ILE A 186 11.51 -0.36 -6.94
CA ILE A 186 11.96 -0.27 -5.55
C ILE A 186 13.48 -0.43 -5.46
N LYS A 187 14.06 -1.43 -6.11
CA LYS A 187 15.52 -1.65 -6.15
C LYS A 187 16.30 -0.43 -6.65
N ASN A 188 15.71 0.30 -7.59
CA ASN A 188 16.32 1.51 -8.15
C ASN A 188 16.11 2.75 -7.26
N GLY A 189 15.05 2.80 -6.48
CA GLY A 189 14.63 4.00 -5.75
C GLY A 189 14.83 3.95 -4.23
N LEU A 190 14.95 2.77 -3.64
CA LEU A 190 15.15 2.62 -2.20
C LEU A 190 16.62 2.26 -1.92
N PRO A 191 17.41 3.15 -1.30
CA PRO A 191 18.75 2.79 -0.87
C PRO A 191 18.70 1.66 0.16
N GLY A 192 19.59 0.68 -0.01
CA GLY A 192 19.73 -0.48 0.89
C GLY A 192 20.16 -0.12 2.31
#